data_9c009987712591a253e17bf261dad45c
#
_entry.id   9c009987712591a253e17bf261dad45c
#
_cell.length_a   1.000
_cell.length_b   1.000
_cell.length_c   1.000
_cell.angle_alpha   90.00
_cell.angle_beta   90.00
_cell.angle_gamma   90.00
#
_symmetry.space_group_name_H-M   'P 1'
#
loop_
_entity.id
_entity.type
_entity.pdbx_description
1 polymer ?
#
loop_
_entity_poly.entity_id
_entity_poly.type
_entity_poly.pdbx_seq_one_letter_code
_entity_poly.pdbx_strand_id
1 'polypeptide(L)'
;TYGELNQNKSNAILICHALSGHHHAAGYHAREDQKPGWWDTCIGPNKPLDTNKFFVVSLNNLGGCHGSTGPSSVNPETDEIYGSAFPSVAVEDWVRSQAMLSDHLGIRKYAAIIGGSLGGMQAMQWAIDYPERLDNAIVIAAASKLSAQNIAFNEIARHAIESDQDFYSGNYIKYGKSPTHGLMLARMVGHVTYLS
;
A
#
# COMPACT_ATOMS: atom_id res chain seq x y z
N THR A 1 -12.18 -4.39 5.81
CA THR A 1 -13.38 -3.78 5.21
C THR A 1 -14.15 -2.99 6.26
N TYR A 2 -14.89 -1.97 5.83
CA TYR A 2 -15.69 -1.08 6.69
C TYR A 2 -17.05 -0.84 6.03
N GLY A 3 -18.14 -0.90 6.83
CA GLY A 3 -19.51 -0.81 6.33
C GLY A 3 -20.03 -2.12 5.72
N GLU A 4 -21.15 -2.06 5.05
CA GLU A 4 -21.82 -3.22 4.46
C GLU A 4 -21.97 -3.09 2.93
N LEU A 5 -21.64 -4.18 2.23
CA LEU A 5 -21.83 -4.27 0.79
C LEU A 5 -23.32 -4.46 0.49
N ASN A 6 -23.90 -3.57 -0.29
CA ASN A 6 -25.32 -3.64 -0.65
C ASN A 6 -25.60 -4.83 -1.60
N GLN A 7 -26.86 -5.21 -1.73
CA GLN A 7 -27.28 -6.36 -2.56
C GLN A 7 -26.83 -6.24 -4.02
N ASN A 8 -26.83 -5.03 -4.57
CA ASN A 8 -26.41 -4.78 -5.95
C ASN A 8 -24.88 -4.65 -6.09
N LYS A 9 -24.14 -4.68 -4.97
CA LYS A 9 -22.69 -4.50 -4.92
C LYS A 9 -22.18 -3.22 -5.60
N SER A 10 -22.99 -2.15 -5.54
CA SER A 10 -22.75 -0.89 -6.23
C SER A 10 -22.15 0.21 -5.34
N ASN A 11 -22.01 -0.05 -4.03
CA ASN A 11 -21.54 0.93 -3.05
C ASN A 11 -20.10 0.68 -2.57
N ALA A 12 -19.34 -0.12 -3.29
CA ALA A 12 -17.96 -0.42 -2.90
C ALA A 12 -17.00 0.73 -3.24
N ILE A 13 -16.10 1.05 -2.32
CA ILE A 13 -14.99 1.99 -2.51
C ILE A 13 -13.69 1.26 -2.17
N LEU A 14 -12.67 1.38 -3.03
CA LEU A 14 -11.33 0.86 -2.77
C LEU A 14 -10.43 1.98 -2.30
N ILE A 15 -9.72 1.76 -1.19
CA ILE A 15 -8.69 2.67 -0.68
C ILE A 15 -7.31 2.08 -0.95
N CYS A 16 -6.49 2.83 -1.70
CA CYS A 16 -5.11 2.50 -2.00
C CYS A 16 -4.18 3.30 -1.09
N HIS A 17 -3.44 2.62 -0.23
CA HIS A 17 -2.54 3.29 0.72
C HIS A 17 -1.23 3.78 0.06
N ALA A 18 -0.58 4.75 0.69
CA ALA A 18 0.71 5.29 0.28
C ALA A 18 1.87 4.35 0.67
N LEU A 19 3.12 4.74 0.34
CA LEU A 19 4.33 3.93 0.53
C LEU A 19 4.46 3.30 1.92
N SER A 20 4.24 4.07 2.98
CA SER A 20 4.35 3.62 4.38
C SER A 20 3.00 3.30 5.03
N GLY A 21 1.93 3.19 4.23
CA GLY A 21 0.60 2.83 4.71
C GLY A 21 0.41 1.31 4.79
N HIS A 22 -0.78 0.92 5.20
CA HIS A 22 -1.20 -0.47 5.33
C HIS A 22 -2.74 -0.56 5.29
N HIS A 23 -3.28 -1.78 5.41
CA HIS A 23 -4.72 -2.05 5.33
C HIS A 23 -5.55 -1.43 6.45
N HIS A 24 -4.98 -1.14 7.61
CA HIS A 24 -5.71 -0.57 8.75
C HIS A 24 -6.00 0.92 8.48
N ALA A 25 -7.06 1.20 7.75
CA ALA A 25 -7.42 2.55 7.32
C ALA A 25 -8.29 3.29 8.35
N ALA A 26 -9.14 2.62 9.12
CA ALA A 26 -10.03 3.26 10.09
C ALA A 26 -10.32 2.39 11.30
N GLY A 27 -10.81 3.03 12.37
CA GLY A 27 -11.18 2.38 13.62
C GLY A 27 -10.02 1.70 14.34
N TYR A 28 -10.35 0.85 15.28
CA TYR A 28 -9.42 0.01 16.03
C TYR A 28 -9.71 -1.44 15.67
N HIS A 29 -8.72 -2.19 15.20
CA HIS A 29 -8.87 -3.61 14.83
C HIS A 29 -8.68 -4.55 16.02
N ALA A 30 -7.87 -4.13 17.01
CA ALA A 30 -7.63 -4.87 18.23
C ALA A 30 -7.73 -3.93 19.45
N ARG A 31 -7.90 -4.54 20.64
CA ARG A 31 -7.97 -3.77 21.91
C ARG A 31 -6.64 -3.10 22.26
N GLU A 32 -5.55 -3.68 21.76
CA GLU A 32 -4.17 -3.27 21.98
C GLU A 32 -3.74 -2.13 21.06
N ASP A 33 -4.54 -1.79 20.06
CA ASP A 33 -4.24 -0.70 19.14
C ASP A 33 -4.15 0.63 19.89
N GLN A 34 -2.99 1.26 19.82
CA GLN A 34 -2.75 2.55 20.48
C GLN A 34 -3.35 3.73 19.70
N LYS A 35 -3.59 3.53 18.41
CA LYS A 35 -4.12 4.56 17.49
C LYS A 35 -5.11 3.92 16.53
N PRO A 36 -6.12 4.69 16.11
CA PRO A 36 -7.01 4.25 15.04
C PRO A 36 -6.26 4.15 13.70
N GLY A 37 -6.93 3.58 12.70
CA GLY A 37 -6.42 3.52 11.34
C GLY A 37 -6.01 4.90 10.81
N TRP A 38 -5.07 4.90 9.85
CA TRP A 38 -4.41 6.13 9.36
C TRP A 38 -5.36 7.13 8.68
N TRP A 39 -6.53 6.72 8.25
CA TRP A 39 -7.56 7.59 7.64
C TRP A 39 -8.87 7.60 8.43
N ASP A 40 -8.80 7.33 9.71
CA ASP A 40 -9.99 7.29 10.58
C ASP A 40 -10.81 8.58 10.55
N THR A 41 -10.19 9.71 10.32
CA THR A 41 -10.88 11.00 10.14
C THR A 41 -11.82 11.04 8.94
N CYS A 42 -11.56 10.22 7.92
CA CYS A 42 -12.33 10.19 6.67
C CYS A 42 -13.29 9.01 6.58
N ILE A 43 -13.02 7.88 7.23
CA ILE A 43 -13.77 6.63 7.06
C ILE A 43 -14.54 6.32 8.35
N GLY A 44 -15.84 6.17 8.25
CA GLY A 44 -16.70 5.81 9.37
C GLY A 44 -18.12 6.35 9.23
N PRO A 45 -19.01 6.05 10.18
CA PRO A 45 -20.37 6.57 10.17
C PRO A 45 -20.39 8.10 10.19
N ASN A 46 -21.13 8.70 9.25
CA ASN A 46 -21.26 10.16 9.09
C ASN A 46 -19.94 10.90 8.80
N LYS A 47 -18.88 10.20 8.40
CA LYS A 47 -17.62 10.79 7.93
C LYS A 47 -17.67 10.96 6.38
N PRO A 48 -16.69 11.63 5.75
CA PRO A 48 -16.66 11.81 4.29
C PRO A 48 -16.87 10.52 3.48
N LEU A 49 -16.28 9.42 3.92
CA LEU A 49 -16.55 8.06 3.42
C LEU A 49 -17.48 7.37 4.43
N ASP A 50 -18.76 7.73 4.34
CA ASP A 50 -19.80 7.31 5.27
C ASP A 50 -20.06 5.81 5.15
N THR A 51 -19.63 5.03 6.14
CA THR A 51 -19.80 3.58 6.17
C THR A 51 -21.25 3.11 6.40
N ASN A 52 -22.19 4.02 6.68
CA ASN A 52 -23.63 3.73 6.59
C ASN A 52 -24.11 3.60 5.13
N LYS A 53 -23.35 4.13 4.17
CA LYS A 53 -23.70 4.17 2.74
C LYS A 53 -22.74 3.33 1.90
N PHE A 54 -21.45 3.35 2.23
CA PHE A 54 -20.40 2.75 1.43
C PHE A 54 -19.77 1.54 2.14
N PHE A 55 -19.41 0.57 1.32
CA PHE A 55 -18.55 -0.54 1.70
C PHE A 55 -17.13 -0.21 1.28
N VAL A 56 -16.29 0.12 2.25
CA VAL A 56 -14.90 0.53 2.01
C VAL A 56 -13.98 -0.68 2.15
N VAL A 57 -13.15 -0.91 1.15
CA VAL A 57 -12.14 -1.97 1.09
C VAL A 57 -10.75 -1.34 1.18
N SER A 58 -9.91 -1.82 2.05
CA SER A 58 -8.50 -1.44 2.16
C SER A 58 -7.64 -2.68 2.34
N LEU A 59 -6.60 -2.84 1.53
CA LEU A 59 -5.71 -4.00 1.59
C LEU A 59 -4.25 -3.55 1.60
N ASN A 60 -3.34 -4.44 2.04
CA ASN A 60 -1.91 -4.22 1.92
C ASN A 60 -1.44 -4.45 0.49
N ASN A 61 -0.49 -3.64 0.06
CA ASN A 61 0.25 -3.90 -1.17
C ASN A 61 1.12 -5.15 -1.03
N LEU A 62 1.18 -5.94 -2.08
CA LEU A 62 2.11 -7.07 -2.20
C LEU A 62 3.55 -6.57 -2.01
N GLY A 63 4.36 -7.29 -1.28
CA GLY A 63 5.71 -6.85 -0.90
C GLY A 63 5.76 -5.92 0.31
N GLY A 64 4.60 -5.53 0.87
CA GLY A 64 4.50 -4.69 2.08
C GLY A 64 4.79 -5.42 3.38
N CYS A 65 4.89 -4.66 4.48
CA CYS A 65 5.37 -5.16 5.77
C CYS A 65 4.25 -5.61 6.74
N HIS A 66 2.98 -5.55 6.33
CA HIS A 66 1.83 -5.72 7.23
C HIS A 66 0.97 -6.95 6.89
N GLY A 67 1.62 -8.08 6.61
CA GLY A 67 0.95 -9.39 6.46
C GLY A 67 0.74 -9.84 5.02
N SER A 68 0.90 -9.00 4.01
CA SER A 68 0.96 -9.46 2.62
C SER A 68 2.26 -10.20 2.34
N THR A 69 2.24 -11.13 1.39
CA THR A 69 3.45 -11.82 0.94
C THR A 69 4.51 -10.81 0.51
N GLY A 70 5.71 -10.96 1.02
CA GLY A 70 6.82 -10.04 0.79
C GLY A 70 8.18 -10.69 1.02
N PRO A 71 9.27 -9.91 1.02
CA PRO A 71 10.64 -10.44 1.19
C PRO A 71 10.86 -11.25 2.48
N SER A 72 10.08 -10.98 3.53
CA SER A 72 10.15 -11.73 4.80
C SER A 72 9.30 -13.01 4.82
N SER A 73 8.53 -13.27 3.77
CA SER A 73 7.70 -14.47 3.66
C SER A 73 8.54 -15.69 3.26
N VAL A 74 8.07 -16.88 3.63
CA VAL A 74 8.65 -18.14 3.18
C VAL A 74 8.25 -18.38 1.72
N ASN A 75 9.21 -18.71 0.89
CA ASN A 75 8.99 -19.16 -0.48
C ASN A 75 8.50 -20.62 -0.45
N PRO A 76 7.30 -20.93 -0.95
CA PRO A 76 6.75 -22.28 -0.90
C PRO A 76 7.49 -23.30 -1.78
N GLU A 77 8.34 -22.84 -2.70
CA GLU A 77 9.12 -23.72 -3.57
C GLU A 77 10.43 -24.18 -2.92
N THR A 78 10.99 -23.37 -2.02
CA THR A 78 12.30 -23.62 -1.40
C THR A 78 12.25 -23.84 0.09
N ASP A 79 11.12 -23.56 0.72
CA ASP A 79 10.93 -23.54 2.18
C ASP A 79 11.89 -22.57 2.92
N GLU A 80 12.41 -21.56 2.20
CA GLU A 80 13.29 -20.52 2.74
C GLU A 80 12.64 -19.13 2.63
N ILE A 81 13.07 -18.19 3.48
CA ILE A 81 12.67 -16.78 3.35
C ILE A 81 13.14 -16.23 2.01
N TYR A 82 12.26 -15.52 1.28
CA TYR A 82 12.60 -14.92 0.00
C TYR A 82 13.83 -14.02 0.06
N GLY A 83 13.88 -13.09 1.02
CA GLY A 83 14.94 -12.10 1.10
C GLY A 83 15.08 -11.32 -0.22
N SER A 84 16.29 -11.25 -0.73
CA SER A 84 16.60 -10.58 -2.01
C SER A 84 16.09 -11.35 -3.26
N ALA A 85 15.64 -12.58 -3.12
CA ALA A 85 15.03 -13.35 -4.20
C ALA A 85 13.54 -13.04 -4.39
N PHE A 86 12.95 -12.18 -3.55
CA PHE A 86 11.56 -11.75 -3.75
C PHE A 86 11.42 -11.02 -5.09
N PRO A 87 10.42 -11.37 -5.91
CA PRO A 87 10.22 -10.76 -7.22
C PRO A 87 10.04 -9.24 -7.13
N SER A 88 10.53 -8.51 -8.12
CA SER A 88 10.20 -7.10 -8.27
C SER A 88 8.70 -6.92 -8.50
N VAL A 89 8.09 -6.02 -7.75
CA VAL A 89 6.65 -5.73 -7.80
C VAL A 89 6.45 -4.30 -8.28
N ALA A 90 5.62 -4.15 -9.31
CA ALA A 90 5.25 -2.86 -9.89
C ALA A 90 3.83 -2.44 -9.46
N VAL A 91 3.43 -1.21 -9.80
CA VAL A 91 2.09 -0.68 -9.49
C VAL A 91 1.01 -1.52 -10.17
N GLU A 92 1.26 -2.01 -11.38
CA GLU A 92 0.39 -2.90 -12.14
C GLU A 92 0.12 -4.23 -11.41
N ASP A 93 1.13 -4.78 -10.72
CA ASP A 93 0.98 -6.02 -9.96
C ASP A 93 0.10 -5.80 -8.72
N TRP A 94 0.24 -4.65 -8.06
CA TRP A 94 -0.66 -4.28 -6.96
C TRP A 94 -2.10 -4.15 -7.45
N VAL A 95 -2.32 -3.44 -8.54
CA VAL A 95 -3.66 -3.26 -9.12
C VAL A 95 -4.25 -4.61 -9.56
N ARG A 96 -3.46 -5.50 -10.15
CA ARG A 96 -3.89 -6.85 -10.49
C ARG A 96 -4.27 -7.67 -9.26
N SER A 97 -3.49 -7.60 -8.18
CA SER A 97 -3.82 -8.28 -6.91
C SER A 97 -5.09 -7.73 -6.28
N GLN A 98 -5.32 -6.44 -6.36
CA GLN A 98 -6.54 -5.77 -5.90
C GLN A 98 -7.75 -6.20 -6.75
N ALA A 99 -7.58 -6.36 -8.05
CA ALA A 99 -8.63 -6.85 -8.95
C ALA A 99 -9.02 -8.30 -8.61
N MET A 100 -8.03 -9.16 -8.29
CA MET A 100 -8.29 -10.54 -7.84
C MET A 100 -9.07 -10.56 -6.52
N LEU A 101 -8.74 -9.68 -5.55
CA LEU A 101 -9.50 -9.54 -4.32
C LEU A 101 -10.94 -9.06 -4.60
N SER A 102 -11.10 -8.13 -5.53
CA SER A 102 -12.43 -7.63 -5.94
C SER A 102 -13.30 -8.75 -6.50
N ASP A 103 -12.71 -9.61 -7.32
CA ASP A 103 -13.40 -10.79 -7.88
C ASP A 103 -13.80 -11.77 -6.78
N HIS A 104 -12.92 -12.02 -5.81
CA HIS A 104 -13.21 -12.87 -4.64
C HIS A 104 -14.37 -12.32 -3.80
N LEU A 105 -14.43 -11.00 -3.60
CA LEU A 105 -15.55 -10.33 -2.91
C LEU A 105 -16.82 -10.22 -3.79
N GLY A 106 -16.71 -10.54 -5.06
CA GLY A 106 -17.77 -10.42 -6.05
C GLY A 106 -18.10 -8.97 -6.39
N ILE A 107 -17.14 -8.05 -6.22
CA ILE A 107 -17.27 -6.62 -6.58
C ILE A 107 -16.85 -6.47 -8.04
N ARG A 108 -17.82 -6.25 -8.91
CA ARG A 108 -17.55 -6.06 -10.36
C ARG A 108 -17.09 -4.66 -10.67
N LYS A 109 -17.59 -3.67 -9.93
CA LYS A 109 -17.32 -2.25 -10.17
C LYS A 109 -17.32 -1.47 -8.86
N TYR A 110 -16.35 -0.58 -8.70
CA TYR A 110 -16.26 0.35 -7.59
C TYR A 110 -16.97 1.67 -7.91
N ALA A 111 -17.69 2.22 -6.94
CA ALA A 111 -18.19 3.59 -7.01
C ALA A 111 -17.04 4.60 -7.04
N ALA A 112 -15.95 4.29 -6.32
CA ALA A 112 -14.71 5.06 -6.40
C ALA A 112 -13.51 4.21 -6.02
N ILE A 113 -12.34 4.55 -6.61
CA ILE A 113 -11.03 4.10 -6.15
C ILE A 113 -10.25 5.34 -5.73
N ILE A 114 -9.76 5.36 -4.49
CA ILE A 114 -9.21 6.55 -3.87
C ILE A 114 -7.80 6.25 -3.36
N GLY A 115 -6.84 7.09 -3.68
CA GLY A 115 -5.49 6.95 -3.18
C GLY A 115 -4.70 8.25 -3.15
N GLY A 116 -3.81 8.36 -2.17
CA GLY A 116 -2.86 9.45 -2.04
C GLY A 116 -1.44 9.00 -2.36
N SER A 117 -0.64 9.89 -2.98
CA SER A 117 0.77 9.59 -3.32
C SER A 117 0.89 8.31 -4.15
N LEU A 118 1.62 7.30 -3.68
CA LEU A 118 1.72 5.99 -4.32
C LEU A 118 0.35 5.29 -4.46
N GLY A 119 -0.59 5.52 -3.53
CA GLY A 119 -1.97 5.07 -3.66
C GLY A 119 -2.72 5.77 -4.80
N GLY A 120 -2.41 7.02 -5.07
CA GLY A 120 -2.94 7.75 -6.22
C GLY A 120 -2.41 7.21 -7.55
N MET A 121 -1.16 6.74 -7.60
CA MET A 121 -0.61 6.04 -8.77
C MET A 121 -1.37 4.72 -9.01
N GLN A 122 -1.74 4.00 -7.96
CA GLN A 122 -2.57 2.79 -8.07
C GLN A 122 -3.98 3.13 -8.60
N ALA A 123 -4.61 4.22 -8.12
CA ALA A 123 -5.91 4.65 -8.61
C ALA A 123 -5.88 5.07 -10.10
N MET A 124 -4.79 5.72 -10.55
CA MET A 124 -4.55 6.00 -11.98
C MET A 124 -4.38 4.71 -12.78
N GLN A 125 -3.60 3.76 -12.28
CA GLN A 125 -3.37 2.49 -12.95
C GLN A 125 -4.67 1.67 -13.07
N TRP A 126 -5.53 1.69 -12.06
CA TRP A 126 -6.87 1.10 -12.16
C TRP A 126 -7.69 1.70 -13.30
N ALA A 127 -7.65 3.02 -13.46
CA ALA A 127 -8.38 3.70 -14.54
C ALA A 127 -7.83 3.36 -15.94
N ILE A 128 -6.56 2.94 -16.02
CA ILE A 128 -5.91 2.50 -17.26
C ILE A 128 -6.24 1.04 -17.57
N ASP A 129 -6.04 0.14 -16.59
CA ASP A 129 -6.15 -1.31 -16.80
C ASP A 129 -7.58 -1.83 -16.77
N TYR A 130 -8.45 -1.18 -15.97
CA TYR A 130 -9.83 -1.63 -15.72
C TYR A 130 -10.83 -0.46 -15.74
N PRO A 131 -10.89 0.37 -16.81
CA PRO A 131 -11.73 1.57 -16.86
C PRO A 131 -13.22 1.28 -16.64
N GLU A 132 -13.67 0.08 -17.01
CA GLU A 132 -15.07 -0.34 -16.85
C GLU A 132 -15.39 -0.77 -15.39
N ARG A 133 -14.38 -0.99 -14.56
CA ARG A 133 -14.52 -1.50 -13.19
C ARG A 133 -14.55 -0.41 -12.11
N LEU A 134 -14.60 0.85 -12.49
CA LEU A 134 -14.76 1.99 -11.56
C LEU A 134 -15.62 3.09 -12.20
N ASP A 135 -16.33 3.82 -11.36
CA ASP A 135 -17.04 5.04 -11.79
C ASP A 135 -16.17 6.29 -11.61
N ASN A 136 -15.35 6.31 -10.57
CA ASN A 136 -14.50 7.45 -10.23
C ASN A 136 -13.12 7.00 -9.77
N ALA A 137 -12.07 7.68 -10.26
CA ALA A 137 -10.71 7.61 -9.70
C ALA A 137 -10.41 8.93 -8.98
N ILE A 138 -10.18 8.87 -7.66
CA ILE A 138 -9.83 10.05 -6.85
C ILE A 138 -8.36 9.97 -6.52
N VAL A 139 -7.59 10.80 -7.22
CA VAL A 139 -6.12 10.85 -7.16
C VAL A 139 -5.69 12.06 -6.35
N ILE A 140 -5.02 11.84 -5.22
CA ILE A 140 -4.63 12.87 -4.27
C ILE A 140 -3.11 12.96 -4.24
N ALA A 141 -2.55 14.15 -4.50
CA ALA A 141 -1.12 14.44 -4.39
C ALA A 141 -0.23 13.37 -5.07
N ALA A 142 -0.59 12.94 -6.27
CA ALA A 142 0.14 11.97 -7.06
C ALA A 142 0.34 12.45 -8.50
N ALA A 143 1.37 11.93 -9.15
CA ALA A 143 1.71 12.24 -10.54
C ALA A 143 1.93 10.94 -11.33
N SER A 144 1.67 10.98 -12.63
CA SER A 144 1.90 9.85 -13.55
C SER A 144 3.39 9.60 -13.84
N LYS A 145 4.25 10.56 -13.50
CA LYS A 145 5.69 10.48 -13.72
C LYS A 145 6.44 11.17 -12.58
N LEU A 146 7.47 10.52 -12.05
CA LEU A 146 8.36 11.11 -11.08
C LEU A 146 9.29 12.14 -11.76
N SER A 147 9.58 13.25 -11.06
CA SER A 147 10.64 14.17 -11.47
C SER A 147 12.01 13.53 -11.24
N ALA A 148 13.04 14.05 -11.94
CA ALA A 148 14.42 13.63 -11.72
C ALA A 148 14.86 13.82 -10.26
N GLN A 149 14.37 14.88 -9.60
CA GLN A 149 14.64 15.13 -8.19
C GLN A 149 14.03 14.05 -7.28
N ASN A 150 12.78 13.65 -7.50
CA ASN A 150 12.16 12.56 -6.75
C ASN A 150 12.89 11.22 -6.94
N ILE A 151 13.32 10.93 -8.18
CA ILE A 151 14.14 9.75 -8.48
C ILE A 151 15.45 9.79 -7.69
N ALA A 152 16.14 10.95 -7.68
CA ALA A 152 17.39 11.12 -6.95
C ALA A 152 17.21 10.92 -5.43
N PHE A 153 16.16 11.47 -4.82
CA PHE A 153 15.89 11.26 -3.39
C PHE A 153 15.62 9.80 -3.06
N ASN A 154 14.84 9.10 -3.89
CA ASN A 154 14.58 7.67 -3.71
C ASN A 154 15.88 6.86 -3.87
N GLU A 155 16.76 7.24 -4.81
CA GLU A 155 18.04 6.57 -5.00
C GLU A 155 18.97 6.76 -3.80
N ILE A 156 19.06 7.98 -3.25
CA ILE A 156 19.82 8.24 -2.02
C ILE A 156 19.32 7.38 -0.87
N ALA A 157 18.00 7.27 -0.71
CA ALA A 157 17.40 6.46 0.35
C ALA A 157 17.70 4.97 0.18
N ARG A 158 17.60 4.44 -1.05
CA ARG A 158 17.97 3.03 -1.34
C ARG A 158 19.45 2.78 -1.08
N HIS A 159 20.31 3.65 -1.61
CA HIS A 159 21.77 3.52 -1.43
C HIS A 159 22.18 3.56 0.04
N ALA A 160 21.53 4.40 0.85
CA ALA A 160 21.76 4.44 2.30
C ALA A 160 21.47 3.07 2.96
N ILE A 161 20.40 2.40 2.55
CA ILE A 161 20.05 1.07 3.08
C ILE A 161 21.01 0.00 2.56
N GLU A 162 21.30 0.01 1.26
CA GLU A 162 22.13 -1.00 0.61
C GLU A 162 23.60 -0.95 1.06
N SER A 163 24.10 0.25 1.43
CA SER A 163 25.45 0.47 1.94
C SER A 163 25.62 0.15 3.43
N ASP A 164 24.53 -0.12 4.15
CA ASP A 164 24.61 -0.54 5.55
C ASP A 164 25.28 -1.91 5.66
N GLN A 165 26.25 -2.04 6.58
CA GLN A 165 26.99 -3.29 6.79
C GLN A 165 26.09 -4.47 7.19
N ASP A 166 24.96 -4.19 7.82
CA ASP A 166 23.97 -5.20 8.25
C ASP A 166 22.88 -5.47 7.20
N PHE A 167 23.00 -4.95 5.96
CA PHE A 167 22.05 -5.19 4.88
C PHE A 167 22.18 -6.59 4.24
N TYR A 168 23.39 -7.15 4.19
CA TYR A 168 23.68 -8.48 3.64
C TYR A 168 23.07 -8.73 2.26
N SER A 169 23.18 -7.77 1.37
CA SER A 169 22.56 -7.84 0.02
C SER A 169 21.08 -8.20 0.04
N GLY A 170 20.33 -7.68 1.03
CA GLY A 170 18.89 -7.93 1.22
C GLY A 170 18.54 -9.19 2.02
N ASN A 171 19.55 -9.98 2.45
CA ASN A 171 19.31 -11.23 3.20
C ASN A 171 19.49 -11.08 4.73
N TYR A 172 19.45 -9.85 5.24
CA TYR A 172 19.71 -9.53 6.65
C TYR A 172 18.83 -10.34 7.63
N ILE A 173 17.62 -10.72 7.26
CA ILE A 173 16.71 -11.54 8.10
C ILE A 173 17.33 -12.90 8.41
N LYS A 174 17.98 -13.55 7.44
CA LYS A 174 18.65 -14.85 7.61
C LYS A 174 19.79 -14.79 8.65
N TYR A 175 20.34 -13.60 8.87
CA TYR A 175 21.42 -13.34 9.82
C TYR A 175 20.93 -12.76 11.15
N GLY A 176 19.61 -12.60 11.33
CA GLY A 176 19.03 -11.96 12.51
C GLY A 176 19.45 -10.50 12.65
N LYS A 177 19.72 -9.82 11.52
CA LYS A 177 20.20 -8.44 11.45
C LYS A 177 19.14 -7.50 10.89
N SER A 178 19.42 -6.20 10.98
CA SER A 178 18.63 -5.15 10.35
C SER A 178 19.53 -3.99 9.96
N PRO A 179 19.42 -3.44 8.75
CA PRO A 179 20.22 -2.30 8.28
C PRO A 179 19.73 -0.99 8.93
N THR A 180 19.87 -0.88 10.25
CA THR A 180 19.25 0.17 11.08
C THR A 180 19.77 1.56 10.73
N HIS A 181 21.08 1.71 10.47
CA HIS A 181 21.66 3.00 10.08
C HIS A 181 21.16 3.44 8.71
N GLY A 182 21.15 2.53 7.75
CA GLY A 182 20.64 2.81 6.41
C GLY A 182 19.17 3.19 6.43
N LEU A 183 18.34 2.45 7.18
CA LEU A 183 16.92 2.77 7.36
C LEU A 183 16.70 4.14 8.04
N MET A 184 17.53 4.47 9.04
CA MET A 184 17.48 5.79 9.69
C MET A 184 17.78 6.92 8.70
N LEU A 185 18.85 6.80 7.91
CA LEU A 185 19.20 7.79 6.90
C LEU A 185 18.12 7.93 5.82
N ALA A 186 17.60 6.81 5.31
CA ALA A 186 16.49 6.81 4.36
C ALA A 186 15.25 7.52 4.93
N ARG A 187 14.94 7.30 6.22
CA ARG A 187 13.85 7.99 6.92
C ARG A 187 14.10 9.50 7.05
N MET A 188 15.32 9.92 7.33
CA MET A 188 15.70 11.35 7.39
C MET A 188 15.51 12.02 6.02
N VAL A 189 15.93 11.37 4.94
CA VAL A 189 15.67 11.86 3.56
C VAL A 189 14.18 12.02 3.33
N GLY A 190 13.37 11.03 3.72
CA GLY A 190 11.92 11.10 3.63
C GLY A 190 11.34 12.31 4.38
N HIS A 191 11.79 12.57 5.60
CA HIS A 191 11.32 13.75 6.37
C HIS A 191 11.65 15.07 5.68
N VAL A 192 12.89 15.24 5.19
CA VAL A 192 13.29 16.47 4.50
C VAL A 192 12.51 16.69 3.21
N THR A 193 12.19 15.64 2.47
CA THR A 193 11.55 15.74 1.15
C THR A 193 10.04 15.87 1.19
N TYR A 194 9.40 15.42 2.28
CA TYR A 194 7.93 15.43 2.41
C TYR A 194 7.39 16.54 3.33
N LEU A 195 8.24 17.13 4.18
CA LEU A 195 7.83 18.15 5.16
C LEU A 195 8.39 19.54 4.87
N SER A 196 9.10 19.74 3.78
CA SER A 196 9.66 21.04 3.35
C SER A 196 8.75 21.78 2.39
#